data_9db67d63b16aaa22cefcfe8c01c11a49
#
_entry.id   9db67d63b16aaa22cefcfe8c01c11a49
#
_cell.length_a   1.000
_cell.length_b   1.000
_cell.length_c   1.000
_cell.angle_alpha   90.00
_cell.angle_beta   90.00
_cell.angle_gamma   90.00
#
_symmetry.space_group_name_H-M   'P 1'
#
loop_
_entity.id
_entity.type
_entity.pdbx_description
1 polymer ?
#
loop_
_entity_poly.entity_id
_entity_poly.type
_entity_poly.pdbx_seq_one_letter_code
_entity_poly.pdbx_strand_id
1 'polypeptide(L)'
;MNLILFIRNNPGIHIKKIAEIFDISERTVYRDFITLSLAGIPVYSSTGKGGGYFINEDYFLPPLRFTCEEAASILIAAKLFQTQKGFPYQQHIQLALEKIEGILETENKKYMQKIDKKISVYLSKFKDYQQYSTIFQDINKAIMEKKQIKITYYSISNDEITKRNLDPIHLMFRGGFWYLIAFCHLRNEIKMFRIDRIKDLKLTDKIFQVPSDFSLASYMGKSWQVVRGEGETYQVEIKIFPPASRWVKEEKRHSTQKIIALEDETIIFKAEVSSLSEIKRWVLLLGSCAEVIAPEELKEEVMEESKGMGRRYEK
;
A
#
# COMPACT_ATOMS: atom_id res chain seq x y z
N MET A 1 4.87 -21.57 20.38
CA MET A 1 4.68 -21.45 18.91
C MET A 1 5.38 -20.22 18.35
N ASN A 2 5.12 -19.03 18.87
CA ASN A 2 5.70 -17.78 18.34
C ASN A 2 7.23 -17.74 18.32
N LEU A 3 7.91 -18.25 19.35
CA LEU A 3 9.36 -18.27 19.42
C LEU A 3 10.00 -19.17 18.34
N ILE A 4 9.41 -20.33 18.05
CA ILE A 4 9.88 -21.25 17.00
C ILE A 4 9.80 -20.59 15.64
N LEU A 5 8.64 -20.03 15.30
CA LEU A 5 8.42 -19.33 14.03
C LEU A 5 9.35 -18.12 13.90
N PHE A 6 9.55 -17.39 15.00
CA PHE A 6 10.40 -16.21 15.01
C PHE A 6 11.87 -16.57 14.72
N ILE A 7 12.44 -17.61 15.37
CA ILE A 7 13.83 -18.03 15.12
C ILE A 7 13.99 -18.56 13.69
N ARG A 8 13.00 -19.33 13.20
CA ARG A 8 13.04 -19.85 11.83
C ARG A 8 13.03 -18.74 10.78
N ASN A 9 12.29 -17.66 11.01
CA ASN A 9 12.22 -16.51 10.11
C ASN A 9 13.41 -15.55 10.26
N ASN A 10 14.20 -15.72 11.34
CA ASN A 10 15.38 -14.89 11.65
C ASN A 10 16.58 -15.76 12.01
N PRO A 11 17.11 -16.56 11.07
CA PRO A 11 18.23 -17.45 11.35
C PRO A 11 19.47 -16.65 11.78
N GLY A 12 20.19 -17.15 12.80
CA GLY A 12 21.34 -16.46 13.36
C GLY A 12 21.02 -15.35 14.35
N ILE A 13 19.78 -15.28 14.84
CA ILE A 13 19.39 -14.26 15.80
C ILE A 13 20.05 -14.45 17.16
N HIS A 14 20.52 -13.35 17.76
CA HIS A 14 21.11 -13.36 19.10
C HIS A 14 20.04 -13.35 20.20
N ILE A 15 20.36 -14.04 21.31
CA ILE A 15 19.46 -14.20 22.46
C ILE A 15 18.97 -12.85 23.03
N LYS A 16 19.86 -11.84 23.09
CA LYS A 16 19.51 -10.49 23.55
C LYS A 16 18.37 -9.88 22.72
N LYS A 17 18.44 -10.07 21.40
CA LYS A 17 17.41 -9.54 20.49
C LYS A 17 16.08 -10.26 20.65
N ILE A 18 16.12 -11.58 20.91
CA ILE A 18 14.92 -12.36 21.23
C ILE A 18 14.29 -11.84 22.52
N ALA A 19 15.10 -11.66 23.57
CA ALA A 19 14.66 -11.16 24.87
C ALA A 19 13.98 -9.77 24.76
N GLU A 20 14.59 -8.86 23.99
CA GLU A 20 14.01 -7.53 23.70
C GLU A 20 12.64 -7.61 22.99
N ILE A 21 12.54 -8.41 21.92
CA ILE A 21 11.32 -8.48 21.10
C ILE A 21 10.15 -9.12 21.84
N PHE A 22 10.43 -10.13 22.68
CA PHE A 22 9.41 -10.82 23.44
C PHE A 22 9.17 -10.21 24.84
N ASP A 23 9.89 -9.15 25.19
CA ASP A 23 9.85 -8.49 26.51
C ASP A 23 10.04 -9.46 27.69
N ILE A 24 11.08 -10.33 27.58
CA ILE A 24 11.43 -11.35 28.58
C ILE A 24 12.94 -11.33 28.87
N SER A 25 13.35 -11.95 29.97
CA SER A 25 14.78 -12.06 30.29
C SER A 25 15.49 -13.06 29.37
N GLU A 26 16.81 -12.87 29.14
CA GLU A 26 17.63 -13.84 28.42
C GLU A 26 17.57 -15.22 29.08
N ARG A 27 17.52 -15.27 30.44
CA ARG A 27 17.35 -16.50 31.21
C ARG A 27 16.05 -17.23 30.88
N THR A 28 14.98 -16.49 30.64
CA THR A 28 13.69 -17.06 30.20
C THR A 28 13.82 -17.66 28.82
N VAL A 29 14.47 -16.97 27.88
CA VAL A 29 14.71 -17.49 26.52
C VAL A 29 15.54 -18.80 26.58
N TYR A 30 16.60 -18.86 27.39
CA TYR A 30 17.36 -20.10 27.57
C TYR A 30 16.52 -21.26 28.09
N ARG A 31 15.67 -21.00 29.09
CA ARG A 31 14.77 -22.02 29.65
C ARG A 31 13.78 -22.51 28.58
N ASP A 32 13.27 -21.60 27.77
CA ASP A 32 12.38 -21.95 26.69
C ASP A 32 13.09 -22.80 25.61
N PHE A 33 14.35 -22.51 25.28
CA PHE A 33 15.15 -23.33 24.36
C PHE A 33 15.37 -24.76 24.91
N ILE A 34 15.62 -24.90 26.21
CA ILE A 34 15.70 -26.22 26.84
C ILE A 34 14.38 -26.97 26.71
N THR A 35 13.26 -26.28 26.98
CA THR A 35 11.92 -26.84 26.87
C THR A 35 11.62 -27.26 25.43
N LEU A 36 11.98 -26.47 24.45
CA LEU A 36 11.83 -26.78 23.01
C LEU A 36 12.67 -28.01 22.64
N SER A 37 13.91 -28.08 23.09
CA SER A 37 14.78 -29.23 22.83
C SER A 37 14.23 -30.51 23.45
N LEU A 38 13.71 -30.45 24.68
CA LEU A 38 13.03 -31.58 25.33
C LEU A 38 11.75 -32.01 24.61
N ALA A 39 11.07 -31.07 23.93
CA ALA A 39 9.92 -31.33 23.08
C ALA A 39 10.29 -31.84 21.66
N GLY A 40 11.58 -32.14 21.42
CA GLY A 40 12.05 -32.65 20.14
C GLY A 40 12.20 -31.58 19.03
N ILE A 41 12.19 -30.29 19.39
CA ILE A 41 12.41 -29.20 18.46
C ILE A 41 13.89 -28.84 18.42
N PRO A 42 14.61 -29.08 17.31
CA PRO A 42 16.06 -28.96 17.24
C PRO A 42 16.50 -27.50 17.12
N VAL A 43 16.58 -26.80 18.25
CA VAL A 43 17.19 -25.46 18.36
C VAL A 43 18.69 -25.65 18.62
N TYR A 44 19.53 -25.03 17.81
CA TYR A 44 20.97 -25.03 17.96
C TYR A 44 21.57 -23.65 17.87
N SER A 45 22.76 -23.46 18.39
CA SER A 45 23.51 -22.21 18.31
C SER A 45 24.80 -22.42 17.50
N SER A 46 25.20 -21.38 16.75
CA SER A 46 26.47 -21.30 16.06
C SER A 46 27.25 -20.09 16.56
N THR A 47 28.59 -20.19 16.63
CA THR A 47 29.47 -19.10 17.01
C THR A 47 30.17 -18.51 15.80
N GLY A 48 30.62 -17.23 15.88
CA GLY A 48 31.38 -16.56 14.83
C GLY A 48 30.59 -15.49 14.09
N LYS A 49 31.14 -15.02 12.96
CA LYS A 49 30.52 -13.99 12.14
C LYS A 49 29.25 -14.55 11.48
N GLY A 50 28.07 -14.06 11.90
CA GLY A 50 26.77 -14.61 11.50
C GLY A 50 26.25 -15.71 12.42
N GLY A 51 26.88 -15.91 13.59
CA GLY A 51 26.43 -16.85 14.63
C GLY A 51 25.16 -16.35 15.33
N GLY A 52 24.52 -17.26 16.05
CA GLY A 52 23.27 -17.02 16.78
C GLY A 52 22.47 -18.31 16.91
N TYR A 53 21.17 -18.19 17.09
CA TYR A 53 20.28 -19.33 17.24
C TYR A 53 19.57 -19.67 15.94
N PHE A 54 19.40 -20.98 15.70
CA PHE A 54 18.83 -21.55 14.48
C PHE A 54 17.88 -22.69 14.84
N ILE A 55 16.93 -22.97 13.97
CA ILE A 55 16.16 -24.21 13.95
C ILE A 55 16.58 -24.98 12.70
N ASN A 56 16.76 -26.30 12.80
CA ASN A 56 17.12 -27.13 11.66
C ASN A 56 16.09 -26.95 10.54
N GLU A 57 16.56 -26.71 9.32
CA GLU A 57 15.73 -26.51 8.13
C GLU A 57 14.86 -27.73 7.81
N ASP A 58 15.36 -28.93 8.10
CA ASP A 58 14.66 -30.20 7.91
C ASP A 58 13.57 -30.45 8.95
N TYR A 59 13.46 -29.61 10.00
CA TYR A 59 12.44 -29.76 11.02
C TYR A 59 11.08 -29.33 10.49
N PHE A 60 10.17 -30.29 10.36
CA PHE A 60 8.79 -30.04 9.97
C PHE A 60 8.05 -29.40 11.14
N LEU A 61 7.69 -28.12 11.00
CA LEU A 61 6.85 -27.45 11.97
C LEU A 61 5.48 -28.17 12.07
N PRO A 62 4.94 -28.32 13.29
CA PRO A 62 3.57 -28.75 13.44
C PRO A 62 2.62 -27.87 12.62
N PRO A 63 1.45 -28.37 12.18
CA PRO A 63 0.48 -27.56 11.47
C PRO A 63 0.23 -26.24 12.18
N LEU A 64 0.25 -25.12 11.42
CA LEU A 64 -0.04 -23.82 11.98
C LEU A 64 -1.42 -23.85 12.65
N ARG A 65 -1.50 -23.43 13.90
CA ARG A 65 -2.75 -23.22 14.61
C ARG A 65 -3.02 -21.72 14.67
N PHE A 66 -4.19 -21.32 14.20
CA PHE A 66 -4.67 -19.94 14.33
C PHE A 66 -5.63 -19.84 15.50
N THR A 67 -5.53 -18.75 16.26
CA THR A 67 -6.60 -18.36 17.18
C THR A 67 -7.82 -17.88 16.39
N CYS A 68 -8.96 -17.75 17.05
CA CYS A 68 -10.17 -17.19 16.43
C CYS A 68 -9.91 -15.78 15.88
N GLU A 69 -9.18 -14.97 16.64
CA GLU A 69 -8.90 -13.58 16.31
C GLU A 69 -7.93 -13.45 15.14
N GLU A 70 -6.90 -14.32 15.08
CA GLU A 70 -5.95 -14.35 13.96
C GLU A 70 -6.67 -14.75 12.66
N ALA A 71 -7.47 -15.81 12.70
CA ALA A 71 -8.23 -16.26 11.55
C ALA A 71 -9.26 -15.21 11.08
N ALA A 72 -9.98 -14.59 12.03
CA ALA A 72 -10.93 -13.51 11.74
C ALA A 72 -10.24 -12.28 11.13
N SER A 73 -9.06 -11.92 11.63
CA SER A 73 -8.28 -10.80 11.09
C SER A 73 -7.86 -11.03 9.64
N ILE A 74 -7.42 -12.25 9.32
CA ILE A 74 -7.07 -12.63 7.94
C ILE A 74 -8.32 -12.59 7.05
N LEU A 75 -9.46 -13.09 7.52
CA LEU A 75 -10.72 -13.05 6.78
C LEU A 75 -11.15 -11.60 6.48
N ILE A 76 -11.11 -10.71 7.47
CA ILE A 76 -11.48 -9.30 7.29
C ILE A 76 -10.54 -8.62 6.29
N ALA A 77 -9.21 -8.85 6.41
CA ALA A 77 -8.23 -8.33 5.46
C ALA A 77 -8.47 -8.86 4.04
N ALA A 78 -8.80 -10.13 3.90
CA ALA A 78 -9.12 -10.72 2.61
C ALA A 78 -10.40 -10.12 1.98
N LYS A 79 -11.43 -9.83 2.79
CA LYS A 79 -12.66 -9.17 2.32
C LYS A 79 -12.41 -7.82 1.68
N LEU A 80 -11.43 -7.04 2.18
CA LEU A 80 -11.04 -5.77 1.56
C LEU A 80 -10.72 -5.92 0.07
N PHE A 81 -10.09 -7.03 -0.31
CA PHE A 81 -9.68 -7.30 -1.69
C PHE A 81 -10.71 -8.14 -2.46
N GLN A 82 -11.51 -8.97 -1.79
CA GLN A 82 -12.57 -9.76 -2.44
C GLN A 82 -13.69 -8.88 -3.00
N THR A 83 -13.97 -7.72 -2.38
CA THR A 83 -14.95 -6.75 -2.89
C THR A 83 -14.49 -6.09 -4.20
N GLN A 84 -13.20 -6.19 -4.53
CA GLN A 84 -12.63 -5.63 -5.76
C GLN A 84 -12.67 -6.67 -6.87
N LYS A 85 -13.61 -6.55 -7.80
CA LYS A 85 -13.66 -7.43 -8.97
C LYS A 85 -12.36 -7.33 -9.77
N GLY A 86 -11.77 -8.50 -10.07
CA GLY A 86 -10.56 -8.60 -10.86
C GLY A 86 -9.27 -8.24 -10.10
N PHE A 87 -9.28 -8.30 -8.77
CA PHE A 87 -8.02 -8.24 -8.02
C PHE A 87 -7.10 -9.39 -8.46
N PRO A 88 -5.83 -9.14 -8.78
CA PRO A 88 -4.96 -10.12 -9.45
C PRO A 88 -4.78 -11.43 -8.71
N TYR A 89 -4.93 -11.41 -7.39
CA TYR A 89 -4.72 -12.57 -6.51
C TYR A 89 -6.03 -13.10 -5.88
N GLN A 90 -7.18 -12.69 -6.37
CA GLN A 90 -8.49 -13.04 -5.77
C GLN A 90 -8.71 -14.54 -5.60
N GLN A 91 -8.39 -15.35 -6.61
CA GLN A 91 -8.49 -16.81 -6.53
C GLN A 91 -7.52 -17.41 -5.51
N HIS A 92 -6.29 -16.88 -5.43
CA HIS A 92 -5.29 -17.33 -4.46
C HIS A 92 -5.67 -16.98 -3.03
N ILE A 93 -6.30 -15.82 -2.81
CA ILE A 93 -6.86 -15.44 -1.50
C ILE A 93 -7.96 -16.42 -1.11
N GLN A 94 -8.88 -16.76 -2.03
CA GLN A 94 -9.96 -17.69 -1.76
C GLN A 94 -9.41 -19.08 -1.37
N LEU A 95 -8.48 -19.63 -2.14
CA LEU A 95 -7.83 -20.89 -1.84
C LEU A 95 -7.06 -20.88 -0.51
N ALA A 96 -6.44 -19.74 -0.15
CA ALA A 96 -5.77 -19.59 1.12
C ALA A 96 -6.75 -19.60 2.30
N LEU A 97 -7.89 -18.90 2.17
CA LEU A 97 -8.95 -18.92 3.18
C LEU A 97 -9.52 -20.31 3.38
N GLU A 98 -9.80 -21.07 2.32
CA GLU A 98 -10.28 -22.45 2.38
C GLU A 98 -9.30 -23.37 3.12
N LYS A 99 -7.98 -23.18 2.90
CA LYS A 99 -6.95 -23.93 3.64
C LYS A 99 -6.95 -23.55 5.12
N ILE A 100 -7.06 -22.27 5.45
CA ILE A 100 -7.15 -21.80 6.85
C ILE A 100 -8.40 -22.38 7.51
N GLU A 101 -9.56 -22.30 6.86
CA GLU A 101 -10.79 -22.91 7.36
C GLU A 101 -10.64 -24.40 7.57
N GLY A 102 -9.89 -25.11 6.68
CA GLY A 102 -9.64 -26.54 6.77
C GLY A 102 -8.93 -26.98 8.05
N ILE A 103 -8.04 -26.14 8.59
CA ILE A 103 -7.24 -26.46 9.79
C ILE A 103 -7.84 -25.93 11.10
N LEU A 104 -8.91 -25.12 11.02
CA LEU A 104 -9.57 -24.58 12.22
C LEU A 104 -10.45 -25.64 12.91
N GLU A 105 -10.48 -25.55 14.22
CA GLU A 105 -11.42 -26.31 15.05
C GLU A 105 -12.88 -25.86 14.79
N THR A 106 -13.85 -26.75 15.08
CA THR A 106 -15.27 -26.52 14.76
C THR A 106 -15.81 -25.22 15.37
N GLU A 107 -15.38 -24.86 16.59
CA GLU A 107 -15.83 -23.64 17.25
C GLU A 107 -15.26 -22.38 16.55
N ASN A 108 -14.01 -22.44 16.17
CA ASN A 108 -13.34 -21.34 15.45
C ASN A 108 -13.96 -21.13 14.07
N LYS A 109 -14.34 -22.21 13.37
CA LYS A 109 -15.10 -22.12 12.11
C LYS A 109 -16.43 -21.42 12.29
N LYS A 110 -17.19 -21.78 13.33
CA LYS A 110 -18.47 -21.11 13.66
C LYS A 110 -18.26 -19.62 13.97
N TYR A 111 -17.19 -19.29 14.67
CA TYR A 111 -16.85 -17.89 14.95
C TYR A 111 -16.52 -17.11 13.67
N MET A 112 -15.68 -17.66 12.78
CA MET A 112 -15.40 -17.05 11.48
C MET A 112 -16.66 -16.82 10.65
N GLN A 113 -17.56 -17.81 10.57
CA GLN A 113 -18.82 -17.67 9.85
C GLN A 113 -19.74 -16.59 10.43
N LYS A 114 -19.71 -16.39 11.77
CA LYS A 114 -20.43 -15.28 12.41
C LYS A 114 -19.84 -13.93 12.04
N ILE A 115 -18.51 -13.83 12.07
CA ILE A 115 -17.78 -12.61 11.64
C ILE A 115 -18.06 -12.32 10.17
N ASP A 116 -18.00 -13.33 9.32
CA ASP A 116 -18.27 -13.21 7.88
C ASP A 116 -19.63 -12.59 7.58
N LYS A 117 -20.66 -12.98 8.32
CA LYS A 117 -22.04 -12.46 8.16
C LYS A 117 -22.26 -11.07 8.78
N LYS A 118 -21.41 -10.66 9.73
CA LYS A 118 -21.62 -9.42 10.52
C LYS A 118 -20.72 -8.28 10.10
N ILE A 119 -19.59 -8.58 9.43
CA ILE A 119 -18.64 -7.56 8.99
C ILE A 119 -18.70 -7.48 7.46
N SER A 120 -19.08 -6.31 6.97
CA SER A 120 -19.00 -5.95 5.56
C SER A 120 -17.96 -4.85 5.38
N VAL A 121 -17.15 -4.98 4.35
CA VAL A 121 -16.12 -3.98 4.02
C VAL A 121 -16.43 -3.42 2.63
N TYR A 122 -16.54 -2.10 2.53
CA TYR A 122 -16.78 -1.41 1.27
C TYR A 122 -15.64 -0.44 1.00
N LEU A 123 -15.00 -0.58 -0.14
CA LEU A 123 -14.05 0.40 -0.65
C LEU A 123 -14.80 1.34 -1.60
N SER A 124 -14.77 2.63 -1.30
CA SER A 124 -15.59 3.65 -1.99
C SER A 124 -15.25 3.89 -3.45
N LYS A 125 -14.05 3.52 -3.88
CA LYS A 125 -13.58 3.71 -5.26
C LYS A 125 -12.68 2.55 -5.66
N PHE A 126 -13.10 1.79 -6.67
CA PHE A 126 -12.25 0.82 -7.36
C PHE A 126 -12.80 0.55 -8.75
N LYS A 127 -11.92 0.10 -9.63
CA LYS A 127 -12.27 -0.32 -10.97
C LYS A 127 -12.27 -1.85 -11.06
N ASP A 128 -13.12 -2.41 -11.91
CA ASP A 128 -13.05 -3.83 -12.25
C ASP A 128 -11.79 -4.09 -13.10
N TYR A 129 -10.93 -4.96 -12.59
CA TYR A 129 -9.66 -5.34 -13.23
C TYR A 129 -9.68 -6.75 -13.82
N GLN A 130 -10.82 -7.42 -13.88
CA GLN A 130 -10.91 -8.81 -14.35
C GLN A 130 -10.31 -9.00 -15.76
N GLN A 131 -10.59 -8.06 -16.66
CA GLN A 131 -10.05 -8.08 -18.03
C GLN A 131 -8.54 -7.80 -18.11
N TYR A 132 -7.89 -7.38 -17.02
CA TYR A 132 -6.46 -7.04 -16.97
C TYR A 132 -5.63 -8.13 -16.29
N SER A 133 -6.20 -9.30 -15.97
CA SER A 133 -5.52 -10.36 -15.22
C SER A 133 -4.22 -10.81 -15.89
N THR A 134 -4.21 -10.99 -17.20
CA THR A 134 -3.02 -11.34 -17.98
C THR A 134 -1.96 -10.23 -17.90
N ILE A 135 -2.38 -8.96 -18.02
CA ILE A 135 -1.47 -7.81 -17.90
C ILE A 135 -0.80 -7.79 -16.52
N PHE A 136 -1.54 -8.09 -15.44
CA PHE A 136 -0.94 -8.19 -14.11
C PHE A 136 0.06 -9.33 -13.99
N GLN A 137 -0.24 -10.50 -14.54
CA GLN A 137 0.68 -11.65 -14.54
C GLN A 137 1.97 -11.32 -15.28
N ASP A 138 1.85 -10.72 -16.46
CA ASP A 138 3.01 -10.34 -17.29
C ASP A 138 3.85 -9.24 -16.60
N ILE A 139 3.22 -8.24 -15.98
CA ILE A 139 3.94 -7.21 -15.22
C ILE A 139 4.65 -7.83 -14.02
N ASN A 140 3.98 -8.69 -13.23
CA ASN A 140 4.62 -9.37 -12.11
C ASN A 140 5.83 -10.18 -12.56
N LYS A 141 5.67 -10.96 -13.63
CA LYS A 141 6.77 -11.73 -14.24
C LYS A 141 7.92 -10.81 -14.66
N ALA A 142 7.61 -9.70 -15.34
CA ALA A 142 8.59 -8.74 -15.79
C ALA A 142 9.38 -8.09 -14.62
N ILE A 143 8.70 -7.76 -13.52
CA ILE A 143 9.34 -7.21 -12.30
C ILE A 143 10.29 -8.25 -11.69
N MET A 144 9.83 -9.50 -11.52
CA MET A 144 10.63 -10.57 -10.90
C MET A 144 11.83 -10.98 -11.74
N GLU A 145 11.65 -11.09 -13.05
CA GLU A 145 12.71 -11.46 -13.99
C GLU A 145 13.55 -10.26 -14.46
N LYS A 146 13.23 -9.04 -14.00
CA LYS A 146 13.85 -7.77 -14.42
C LYS A 146 13.85 -7.60 -15.94
N LYS A 147 12.76 -7.96 -16.59
CA LYS A 147 12.59 -7.86 -18.05
C LYS A 147 11.84 -6.58 -18.44
N GLN A 148 12.36 -5.91 -19.47
CA GLN A 148 11.69 -4.78 -20.10
C GLN A 148 10.38 -5.23 -20.74
N ILE A 149 9.36 -4.37 -20.67
CA ILE A 149 8.09 -4.56 -21.37
C ILE A 149 7.86 -3.48 -22.42
N LYS A 150 7.10 -3.84 -23.45
CA LYS A 150 6.60 -2.91 -24.44
C LYS A 150 5.09 -2.80 -24.28
N ILE A 151 4.59 -1.58 -24.09
CA ILE A 151 3.15 -1.32 -23.91
C ILE A 151 2.59 -0.38 -24.97
N THR A 152 1.30 -0.54 -25.25
CA THR A 152 0.46 0.46 -25.91
C THR A 152 -0.36 1.13 -24.80
N TYR A 153 -0.18 2.43 -24.59
CA TYR A 153 -0.72 3.18 -23.46
C TYR A 153 -1.59 4.36 -23.90
N TYR A 154 -2.77 4.48 -23.33
CA TYR A 154 -3.65 5.63 -23.51
C TYR A 154 -3.37 6.70 -22.46
N SER A 155 -2.93 7.89 -22.92
CA SER A 155 -2.68 9.06 -22.08
C SER A 155 -3.89 9.99 -22.07
N ILE A 156 -4.57 10.08 -20.93
CA ILE A 156 -5.76 10.95 -20.81
C ILE A 156 -5.44 12.44 -20.93
N SER A 157 -4.25 12.86 -20.47
CA SER A 157 -3.86 14.29 -20.49
C SER A 157 -3.73 14.85 -21.91
N ASN A 158 -3.30 14.01 -22.83
CA ASN A 158 -3.05 14.41 -24.23
C ASN A 158 -4.03 13.78 -25.22
N ASP A 159 -4.95 12.93 -24.71
CA ASP A 159 -5.88 12.13 -25.54
C ASP A 159 -5.17 11.31 -26.64
N GLU A 160 -4.01 10.72 -26.30
CA GLU A 160 -3.14 10.02 -27.25
C GLU A 160 -2.89 8.57 -26.85
N ILE A 161 -2.76 7.72 -27.89
CA ILE A 161 -2.26 6.35 -27.73
C ILE A 161 -0.79 6.30 -28.17
N THR A 162 0.09 5.90 -27.27
CA THR A 162 1.54 5.83 -27.51
C THR A 162 2.08 4.44 -27.24
N LYS A 163 3.11 4.04 -27.99
CA LYS A 163 3.91 2.84 -27.73
C LYS A 163 5.10 3.23 -26.86
N ARG A 164 5.34 2.49 -25.79
CA ARG A 164 6.40 2.77 -24.81
C ARG A 164 7.15 1.51 -24.44
N ASN A 165 8.47 1.63 -24.32
CA ASN A 165 9.29 0.64 -23.67
C ASN A 165 9.46 1.05 -22.21
N LEU A 166 9.19 0.11 -21.28
CA LEU A 166 9.22 0.37 -19.86
C LEU A 166 10.07 -0.69 -19.15
N ASP A 167 10.84 -0.25 -18.17
CA ASP A 167 11.49 -1.12 -17.21
C ASP A 167 10.63 -1.14 -15.94
N PRO A 168 9.84 -2.18 -15.70
CA PRO A 168 8.86 -2.25 -14.62
C PRO A 168 9.56 -2.43 -13.27
N ILE A 169 9.27 -1.53 -12.30
CA ILE A 169 9.96 -1.50 -11.01
C ILE A 169 9.03 -1.96 -9.88
N HIS A 170 7.81 -1.43 -9.83
CA HIS A 170 6.92 -1.64 -8.70
C HIS A 170 5.44 -1.57 -9.10
N LEU A 171 4.60 -2.41 -8.48
CA LEU A 171 3.14 -2.32 -8.57
C LEU A 171 2.57 -1.66 -7.31
N MET A 172 1.69 -0.69 -7.47
CA MET A 172 1.08 0.04 -6.38
C MET A 172 -0.44 0.15 -6.56
N PHE A 173 -1.18 -0.14 -5.48
CA PHE A 173 -2.60 0.16 -5.41
C PHE A 173 -2.82 1.43 -4.59
N ARG A 174 -3.43 2.46 -5.18
CA ARG A 174 -3.68 3.74 -4.50
C ARG A 174 -4.90 4.44 -5.08
N GLY A 175 -5.72 5.03 -4.20
CA GLY A 175 -6.91 5.78 -4.63
C GLY A 175 -7.91 4.98 -5.46
N GLY A 176 -7.98 3.66 -5.26
CA GLY A 176 -8.89 2.76 -6.00
C GLY A 176 -8.36 2.28 -7.36
N PHE A 177 -7.10 2.58 -7.70
CA PHE A 177 -6.50 2.21 -8.97
C PHE A 177 -5.14 1.52 -8.80
N TRP A 178 -4.83 0.63 -9.73
CA TRP A 178 -3.53 0.00 -9.83
C TRP A 178 -2.60 0.80 -10.75
N TYR A 179 -1.38 0.99 -10.30
CA TYR A 179 -0.32 1.70 -11.01
C TYR A 179 0.92 0.82 -11.14
N LEU A 180 1.52 0.87 -12.33
CA LEU A 180 2.87 0.41 -12.58
C LEU A 180 3.83 1.59 -12.47
N ILE A 181 4.81 1.51 -11.59
CA ILE A 181 5.95 2.43 -11.54
C ILE A 181 7.05 1.81 -12.40
N ALA A 182 7.50 2.52 -13.41
CA ALA A 182 8.47 2.03 -14.37
C ALA A 182 9.33 3.16 -14.92
N PHE A 183 10.58 2.87 -15.28
CA PHE A 183 11.38 3.78 -16.07
C PHE A 183 10.86 3.78 -17.52
N CYS A 184 10.52 4.96 -18.02
CA CYS A 184 9.97 5.15 -19.35
C CYS A 184 11.05 5.61 -20.33
N HIS A 185 11.49 4.74 -21.23
CA HIS A 185 12.52 5.09 -22.21
C HIS A 185 12.10 6.21 -23.17
N LEU A 186 10.80 6.41 -23.42
CA LEU A 186 10.31 7.51 -24.26
C LEU A 186 10.50 8.89 -23.58
N ARG A 187 10.43 8.95 -22.26
CA ARG A 187 10.53 10.19 -21.48
C ARG A 187 11.84 10.29 -20.70
N ASN A 188 12.63 9.22 -20.68
CA ASN A 188 13.89 9.08 -19.95
C ASN A 188 13.77 9.36 -18.45
N GLU A 189 12.65 8.93 -17.82
CA GLU A 189 12.35 9.16 -16.41
C GLU A 189 11.46 8.05 -15.84
N ILE A 190 11.42 7.91 -14.51
CA ILE A 190 10.51 6.99 -13.82
C ILE A 190 9.13 7.65 -13.76
N LYS A 191 8.12 6.95 -14.29
CA LYS A 191 6.72 7.38 -14.32
C LYS A 191 5.76 6.33 -13.77
N MET A 192 4.57 6.79 -13.41
CA MET A 192 3.44 5.93 -13.05
C MET A 192 2.50 5.74 -14.23
N PHE A 193 2.12 4.50 -14.47
CA PHE A 193 1.18 4.10 -15.51
C PHE A 193 -0.01 3.40 -14.89
N ARG A 194 -1.21 3.90 -15.12
CA ARG A 194 -2.42 3.21 -14.68
C ARG A 194 -2.60 1.93 -15.49
N ILE A 195 -2.77 0.80 -14.80
CA ILE A 195 -2.90 -0.51 -15.46
C ILE A 195 -4.09 -0.55 -16.42
N ASP A 196 -5.21 0.06 -16.04
CA ASP A 196 -6.44 0.09 -16.84
C ASP A 196 -6.37 0.95 -18.12
N ARG A 197 -5.25 1.63 -18.32
CA ARG A 197 -4.95 2.39 -19.54
C ARG A 197 -3.96 1.69 -20.47
N ILE A 198 -3.43 0.54 -20.06
CA ILE A 198 -2.62 -0.32 -20.90
C ILE A 198 -3.55 -1.09 -21.84
N LYS A 199 -3.41 -0.87 -23.14
CA LYS A 199 -4.22 -1.52 -24.18
C LYS A 199 -3.61 -2.84 -24.65
N ASP A 200 -2.28 -2.91 -24.65
CA ASP A 200 -1.51 -4.09 -25.04
C ASP A 200 -0.19 -4.11 -24.27
N LEU A 201 0.31 -5.30 -23.95
CA LEU A 201 1.57 -5.51 -23.27
C LEU A 201 2.29 -6.71 -23.86
N LYS A 202 3.60 -6.55 -24.11
CA LYS A 202 4.48 -7.63 -24.56
C LYS A 202 5.74 -7.64 -23.71
N LEU A 203 6.08 -8.81 -23.19
CA LEU A 203 7.39 -9.06 -22.58
C LEU A 203 8.47 -9.00 -23.66
N THR A 204 9.65 -8.50 -23.29
CA THR A 204 10.84 -8.53 -24.15
C THR A 204 11.93 -9.35 -23.47
N ASP A 205 12.97 -9.72 -24.24
CA ASP A 205 14.13 -10.43 -23.70
C ASP A 205 15.21 -9.49 -23.12
N LYS A 206 14.97 -8.18 -23.19
CA LYS A 206 15.89 -7.19 -22.63
C LYS A 206 15.80 -7.17 -21.12
N ILE A 207 16.95 -7.32 -20.47
CA ILE A 207 17.08 -7.22 -19.02
C ILE A 207 17.43 -5.78 -18.65
N PHE A 208 16.88 -5.28 -17.56
CA PHE A 208 17.18 -3.97 -16.99
C PHE A 208 17.70 -4.07 -15.56
N GLN A 209 18.26 -3.00 -15.06
CA GLN A 209 18.64 -2.88 -13.64
C GLN A 209 17.79 -1.79 -12.98
N VAL A 210 17.25 -2.11 -11.81
CA VAL A 210 16.56 -1.09 -10.99
C VAL A 210 17.64 -0.15 -10.44
N PRO A 211 17.48 1.18 -10.55
CA PRO A 211 18.40 2.12 -9.94
C PRO A 211 18.61 1.81 -8.45
N SER A 212 19.87 1.74 -8.01
CA SER A 212 20.22 1.35 -6.62
C SER A 212 19.70 2.34 -5.56
N ASP A 213 19.47 3.57 -5.96
CA ASP A 213 18.92 4.68 -5.14
C ASP A 213 17.39 4.78 -5.19
N PHE A 214 16.73 3.91 -5.97
CA PHE A 214 15.27 3.92 -6.03
C PHE A 214 14.67 3.43 -4.71
N SER A 215 13.85 4.27 -4.10
CA SER A 215 12.93 3.86 -3.04
C SER A 215 11.53 4.39 -3.34
N LEU A 216 10.51 3.58 -3.09
CA LEU A 216 9.12 4.00 -3.29
C LEU A 216 8.77 5.22 -2.45
N ALA A 217 9.26 5.29 -1.21
CA ALA A 217 9.04 6.41 -0.30
C ALA A 217 9.64 7.71 -0.86
N SER A 218 10.89 7.65 -1.36
CA SER A 218 11.55 8.79 -2.00
C SER A 218 10.85 9.18 -3.31
N TYR A 219 10.48 8.17 -4.12
CA TYR A 219 9.79 8.41 -5.39
C TYR A 219 8.43 9.09 -5.20
N MET A 220 7.62 8.64 -4.24
CA MET A 220 6.33 9.26 -3.90
C MET A 220 6.52 10.61 -3.22
N GLY A 221 7.56 10.76 -2.42
CA GLY A 221 7.95 12.01 -1.78
C GLY A 221 6.76 12.73 -1.12
N LYS A 222 6.53 13.98 -1.54
CA LYS A 222 5.45 14.85 -1.06
C LYS A 222 4.22 14.87 -1.99
N SER A 223 4.01 13.81 -2.80
CA SER A 223 2.83 13.71 -3.66
C SER A 223 1.55 13.63 -2.83
N TRP A 224 0.55 14.46 -3.15
CA TRP A 224 -0.74 14.46 -2.46
C TRP A 224 -1.43 13.09 -2.54
N GLN A 225 -1.61 12.58 -3.75
CA GLN A 225 -2.05 11.21 -4.00
C GLN A 225 -1.11 10.49 -4.98
N VAL A 226 -1.17 10.84 -6.24
CA VAL A 226 -0.52 10.10 -7.34
C VAL A 226 0.32 11.02 -8.22
N VAL A 227 -0.04 12.29 -8.32
CA VAL A 227 0.66 13.25 -9.17
C VAL A 227 1.94 13.70 -8.50
N ARG A 228 3.06 13.47 -9.19
CA ARG A 228 4.38 13.93 -8.80
C ARG A 228 4.66 15.28 -9.48
N GLY A 229 5.14 16.26 -8.73
CA GLY A 229 5.65 17.50 -9.29
C GLY A 229 7.04 17.34 -9.90
N GLU A 230 7.46 18.30 -10.71
CA GLU A 230 8.75 18.29 -11.42
C GLU A 230 9.92 18.83 -10.56
N GLY A 231 9.94 18.47 -9.26
CA GLY A 231 11.03 18.79 -8.35
C GLY A 231 10.76 19.96 -7.40
N GLU A 232 9.80 20.82 -7.68
CA GLU A 232 9.37 21.89 -6.77
C GLU A 232 8.37 21.37 -5.74
N THR A 233 8.38 22.00 -4.56
CA THR A 233 7.40 21.74 -3.50
C THR A 233 6.70 23.02 -3.11
N TYR A 234 5.41 22.92 -2.86
CA TYR A 234 4.53 24.03 -2.51
C TYR A 234 4.14 23.90 -1.02
N GLN A 235 4.30 24.98 -0.29
CA GLN A 235 3.74 25.11 1.05
C GLN A 235 2.29 25.56 0.91
N VAL A 236 1.36 24.67 1.26
CA VAL A 236 -0.07 24.93 1.12
C VAL A 236 -0.67 25.25 2.48
N GLU A 237 -1.41 26.35 2.53
CA GLU A 237 -2.22 26.75 3.68
C GLU A 237 -3.65 26.99 3.26
N ILE A 238 -4.56 26.27 3.91
CA ILE A 238 -6.00 26.33 3.61
C ILE A 238 -6.75 26.55 4.93
N LYS A 239 -7.56 27.58 4.97
CA LYS A 239 -8.52 27.83 6.06
C LYS A 239 -9.76 27.04 5.78
N ILE A 240 -10.21 26.24 6.75
CA ILE A 240 -11.37 25.35 6.59
C ILE A 240 -12.38 25.65 7.69
N PHE A 241 -13.58 25.95 7.26
CA PHE A 241 -14.70 26.35 8.12
C PHE A 241 -15.60 25.15 8.47
N PRO A 242 -16.40 25.26 9.55
CA PRO A 242 -17.46 24.29 9.81
C PRO A 242 -18.48 24.23 8.66
N PRO A 243 -19.06 23.05 8.38
CA PRO A 243 -18.87 21.79 9.08
C PRO A 243 -17.62 21.01 8.62
N ALA A 244 -16.95 21.40 7.52
CA ALA A 244 -15.86 20.64 6.91
C ALA A 244 -14.63 20.49 7.85
N SER A 245 -14.35 21.49 8.66
CA SER A 245 -13.25 21.46 9.63
C SER A 245 -13.36 20.30 10.64
N ARG A 246 -14.58 19.87 10.97
CA ARG A 246 -14.84 18.80 11.94
C ARG A 246 -14.30 17.46 11.45
N TRP A 247 -14.64 17.04 10.20
CA TRP A 247 -14.17 15.75 9.67
C TRP A 247 -12.73 15.81 9.15
N VAL A 248 -12.26 16.99 8.69
CA VAL A 248 -10.87 17.14 8.23
C VAL A 248 -9.87 16.94 9.38
N LYS A 249 -10.25 17.28 10.62
CA LYS A 249 -9.44 17.03 11.81
C LYS A 249 -9.21 15.53 12.07
N GLU A 250 -10.17 14.69 11.70
CA GLU A 250 -10.17 13.26 11.99
C GLU A 250 -9.33 12.45 10.98
N GLU A 251 -9.01 13.05 9.82
CA GLU A 251 -8.33 12.35 8.74
C GLU A 251 -6.86 12.78 8.60
N LYS A 252 -5.98 11.79 8.49
CA LYS A 252 -4.61 12.03 8.05
C LYS A 252 -4.52 11.87 6.53
N ARG A 253 -4.63 12.96 5.78
CA ARG A 253 -4.63 12.97 4.31
C ARG A 253 -3.24 13.00 3.71
N HIS A 254 -2.27 13.63 4.39
CA HIS A 254 -0.90 13.78 3.88
C HIS A 254 0.13 13.57 4.98
N SER A 255 1.32 13.08 4.60
CA SER A 255 2.42 12.80 5.55
C SER A 255 2.94 14.05 6.25
N THR A 256 2.95 15.19 5.56
CA THR A 256 3.43 16.49 6.07
C THR A 256 2.32 17.35 6.69
N GLN A 257 1.10 16.83 6.74
CA GLN A 257 -0.07 17.56 7.24
C GLN A 257 0.13 18.08 8.67
N LYS A 258 -0.20 19.36 8.87
CA LYS A 258 -0.34 20.00 10.17
C LYS A 258 -1.70 20.70 10.24
N ILE A 259 -2.39 20.55 11.36
CA ILE A 259 -3.67 21.19 11.60
C ILE A 259 -3.53 22.12 12.80
N ILE A 260 -3.89 23.38 12.62
CA ILE A 260 -3.94 24.39 13.66
C ILE A 260 -5.41 24.73 13.90
N ALA A 261 -5.90 24.44 15.10
CA ALA A 261 -7.26 24.81 15.48
C ALA A 261 -7.33 26.29 15.82
N LEU A 262 -8.37 26.96 15.35
CA LEU A 262 -8.72 28.33 15.69
C LEU A 262 -9.94 28.35 16.60
N GLU A 263 -10.30 29.53 17.11
CA GLU A 263 -11.60 29.78 17.72
C GLU A 263 -12.69 29.53 16.66
N ASP A 264 -13.93 29.33 17.06
CA ASP A 264 -15.08 29.10 16.14
C ASP A 264 -15.06 27.77 15.36
N GLU A 265 -14.33 26.76 15.81
CA GLU A 265 -14.17 25.45 15.15
C GLU A 265 -13.50 25.48 13.76
N THR A 266 -13.02 26.62 13.33
CA THR A 266 -12.22 26.78 12.10
C THR A 266 -10.84 26.17 12.27
N ILE A 267 -10.21 25.71 11.19
CA ILE A 267 -8.83 25.22 11.19
C ILE A 267 -8.00 25.84 10.07
N ILE A 268 -6.68 25.89 10.30
CA ILE A 268 -5.70 26.06 9.23
C ILE A 268 -5.09 24.69 8.95
N PHE A 269 -5.32 24.21 7.76
CA PHE A 269 -4.66 23.01 7.21
C PHE A 269 -3.38 23.46 6.50
N LYS A 270 -2.24 22.87 6.89
CA LYS A 270 -0.96 23.09 6.23
C LYS A 270 -0.41 21.78 5.72
N ALA A 271 0.17 21.79 4.52
CA ALA A 271 0.89 20.66 3.96
C ALA A 271 1.95 21.13 2.97
N GLU A 272 3.01 20.34 2.83
CA GLU A 272 3.99 20.51 1.77
C GLU A 272 3.74 19.47 0.69
N VAL A 273 3.41 19.91 -0.52
CA VAL A 273 3.01 19.04 -1.65
C VAL A 273 3.88 19.29 -2.87
N SER A 274 4.06 18.26 -3.70
CA SER A 274 4.85 18.35 -4.93
C SER A 274 4.02 18.79 -6.15
N SER A 275 2.69 18.91 -6.03
CA SER A 275 1.81 19.34 -7.12
C SER A 275 0.54 19.97 -6.57
N LEU A 276 0.10 21.06 -7.17
CA LEU A 276 -1.13 21.76 -6.80
C LEU A 276 -2.40 21.12 -7.40
N SER A 277 -2.28 20.37 -8.50
CA SER A 277 -3.43 19.88 -9.27
C SER A 277 -4.36 18.93 -8.48
N GLU A 278 -3.82 18.11 -7.59
CA GLU A 278 -4.62 17.21 -6.76
C GLU A 278 -5.23 17.91 -5.56
N ILE A 279 -4.48 18.82 -4.93
CA ILE A 279 -4.99 19.55 -3.79
C ILE A 279 -6.05 20.58 -4.20
N LYS A 280 -5.92 21.17 -5.39
CA LYS A 280 -6.97 22.00 -6.01
C LYS A 280 -8.31 21.26 -6.04
N ARG A 281 -8.32 20.02 -6.51
CA ARG A 281 -9.54 19.19 -6.55
C ARG A 281 -10.11 18.94 -5.16
N TRP A 282 -9.24 18.74 -4.18
CA TRP A 282 -9.68 18.56 -2.80
C TRP A 282 -10.29 19.82 -2.22
N VAL A 283 -9.70 20.99 -2.45
CA VAL A 283 -10.25 22.28 -2.03
C VAL A 283 -11.63 22.51 -2.67
N LEU A 284 -11.76 22.29 -3.98
CA LEU A 284 -13.03 22.41 -4.67
C LEU A 284 -14.11 21.45 -4.16
N LEU A 285 -13.71 20.26 -3.69
CA LEU A 285 -14.63 19.30 -3.06
C LEU A 285 -15.17 19.80 -1.71
N LEU A 286 -14.41 20.62 -0.97
CA LEU A 286 -14.85 21.23 0.27
C LEU A 286 -15.84 22.42 0.03
N GLY A 287 -15.92 22.90 -1.21
CA GLY A 287 -16.83 23.97 -1.63
C GLY A 287 -16.58 25.27 -0.85
N SER A 288 -17.66 25.90 -0.39
CA SER A 288 -17.61 27.17 0.37
C SER A 288 -17.00 27.03 1.77
N CYS A 289 -16.72 25.80 2.23
CA CYS A 289 -16.09 25.58 3.52
C CYS A 289 -14.54 25.68 3.48
N ALA A 290 -13.94 26.04 2.35
CA ALA A 290 -12.49 26.15 2.24
C ALA A 290 -12.08 27.46 1.57
N GLU A 291 -11.02 28.08 2.12
CA GLU A 291 -10.37 29.25 1.59
C GLU A 291 -8.87 28.98 1.48
N VAL A 292 -8.30 29.14 0.29
CA VAL A 292 -6.87 29.03 0.08
C VAL A 292 -6.17 30.30 0.57
N ILE A 293 -5.25 30.13 1.53
CA ILE A 293 -4.40 31.23 2.02
C ILE A 293 -3.12 31.30 1.19
N ALA A 294 -2.49 30.14 0.95
CA ALA A 294 -1.24 30.03 0.19
C ALA A 294 -1.16 28.66 -0.52
N PRO A 295 -0.45 28.55 -1.64
CA PRO A 295 0.18 29.66 -2.41
C PRO A 295 -0.83 30.42 -3.26
N GLU A 296 -0.46 31.59 -3.78
CA GLU A 296 -1.35 32.45 -4.60
C GLU A 296 -1.78 31.74 -5.89
N GLU A 297 -0.90 30.97 -6.53
CA GLU A 297 -1.23 30.18 -7.73
C GLU A 297 -2.41 29.23 -7.49
N LEU A 298 -2.42 28.54 -6.35
CA LEU A 298 -3.54 27.65 -5.99
C LEU A 298 -4.83 28.41 -5.78
N LYS A 299 -4.74 29.60 -5.16
CA LYS A 299 -5.89 30.46 -4.90
C LYS A 299 -6.50 30.98 -6.21
N GLU A 300 -5.65 31.45 -7.14
CA GLU A 300 -6.09 31.88 -8.47
C GLU A 300 -6.75 30.76 -9.24
N GLU A 301 -6.16 29.56 -9.28
CA GLU A 301 -6.72 28.39 -9.95
C GLU A 301 -8.08 27.96 -9.35
N VAL A 302 -8.23 27.99 -8.02
CA VAL A 302 -9.50 27.65 -7.36
C VAL A 302 -10.56 28.71 -7.65
N MET A 303 -10.17 29.98 -7.65
CA MET A 303 -11.07 31.10 -7.96
C MET A 303 -11.57 31.06 -9.40
N GLU A 304 -10.70 30.73 -10.37
CA GLU A 304 -11.07 30.59 -11.78
C GLU A 304 -12.08 29.46 -12.00
N GLU A 305 -11.81 28.29 -11.42
CA GLU A 305 -12.73 27.14 -11.47
C GLU A 305 -14.09 27.47 -10.84
N SER A 306 -14.09 28.13 -9.69
CA SER A 306 -15.31 28.53 -8.99
C SER A 306 -16.15 29.51 -9.84
N LYS A 307 -15.51 30.49 -10.48
CA LYS A 307 -16.19 31.38 -11.44
C LYS A 307 -16.74 30.62 -12.65
N GLY A 308 -15.94 29.66 -13.16
CA GLY A 308 -16.37 28.80 -14.26
C GLY A 308 -17.58 27.93 -13.91
N MET A 309 -17.62 27.42 -12.67
CA MET A 309 -18.78 26.69 -12.14
C MET A 309 -20.01 27.63 -12.06
N GLY A 310 -19.87 28.81 -11.43
CA GLY A 310 -20.96 29.80 -11.29
C GLY A 310 -21.62 30.13 -12.63
N ARG A 311 -20.83 30.46 -13.66
CA ARG A 311 -21.35 30.77 -15.01
C ARG A 311 -22.21 29.66 -15.63
N ARG A 312 -22.05 28.39 -15.22
CA ARG A 312 -22.86 27.26 -15.73
C ARG A 312 -24.25 27.21 -15.09
N TYR A 313 -24.41 27.79 -13.91
CA TYR A 313 -25.67 27.81 -13.16
C TYR A 313 -26.43 29.15 -13.28
N GLU A 314 -25.81 30.19 -13.83
CA GLU A 314 -26.43 31.50 -14.10
C GLU A 314 -27.25 31.53 -15.41
N LYS A 315 -27.58 30.36 -16.00
CA LYS A 315 -28.36 30.24 -17.25
C LYS A 315 -29.85 30.18 -16.98
#